data_d9d7fa32eca9171af21fb9879bec9580
#
_entry.id   d9d7fa32eca9171af21fb9879bec9580
#
_cell.length_a   1.000
_cell.length_b   1.000
_cell.length_c   1.000
_cell.angle_alpha   90.00
_cell.angle_beta   90.00
_cell.angle_gamma   90.00
#
_symmetry.space_group_name_H-M   'P 1'
#
loop_
_entity.id
_entity.type
_entity.pdbx_description
1 polymer ?
#
loop_
_entity_poly.entity_id
_entity_poly.type
_entity_poly.pdbx_seq_one_letter_code
_entity_poly.pdbx_strand_id
1 'polypeptide(L)'
;MSSTRTVSVVVPVYNALPYLGEMLDSLAAQDLQPTSFNVITVDDGSTDGSSQVLDEYAQRYEHFAVVHQTNSRRPGRPRNAGLRRASGDFVFFADADDVLAPACLRRLLDFAEQHQSDIVIPRLTSLGGRGFPTSVYENTVVDADLVTAFKTLFPQKLFRRQMLTDHDIWFPEGVRLDDGMFNTLAYLHARRISIVSDVDYYFLREHRDGQHLSRTPRDPVTYSSSVAAIARVVREHLGRSATADQILLDLYRRKCLNVYDPRFLCQYDDRGQENWIAAHKSFAEEFVSEETERTLESPFRERAYFVRRGDKAGLLASTRHEHDPIVRATISDARCNKAGLELVIEAAIDGRISLPRQLICEVRRRDGEGGSAFPLVRRDPEPPPYGQTARYDGVFPMSSIRALLPGTYDVHVVSLSGKERLSCRPRWREGVRVPTHRGMTIHPTKSANVTVKKTEAGRTLVAPAGMTLRAAVSRFVRMVAPRR
;
A
#
# COMPACT_ATOMS: atom_id res chain seq x y z
N MET A 1 43.35 -15.24 -1.94
CA MET A 1 42.21 -15.24 -2.90
C MET A 1 41.00 -14.71 -2.12
N SER A 2 40.48 -13.54 -2.46
CA SER A 2 39.27 -13.05 -1.82
C SER A 2 38.13 -13.98 -2.20
N SER A 3 37.54 -14.68 -1.24
CA SER A 3 36.37 -15.51 -1.47
C SER A 3 35.26 -14.59 -1.99
N THR A 4 34.75 -14.85 -3.17
CA THR A 4 33.59 -14.10 -3.69
C THR A 4 32.43 -14.33 -2.77
N ARG A 5 31.89 -13.25 -2.16
CA ARG A 5 30.71 -13.32 -1.30
C ARG A 5 29.48 -13.67 -2.07
N THR A 6 28.54 -14.35 -1.42
CA THR A 6 27.33 -14.89 -2.05
C THR A 6 26.05 -14.46 -1.34
N VAL A 7 24.94 -14.43 -2.10
CA VAL A 7 23.62 -14.05 -1.59
C VAL A 7 22.62 -15.16 -1.83
N SER A 8 21.85 -15.54 -0.81
CA SER A 8 20.63 -16.35 -0.99
C SER A 8 19.41 -15.43 -0.96
N VAL A 9 18.59 -15.47 -1.99
CA VAL A 9 17.31 -14.75 -2.02
C VAL A 9 16.21 -15.71 -1.61
N VAL A 10 15.44 -15.36 -0.58
CA VAL A 10 14.32 -16.16 -0.07
C VAL A 10 13.02 -15.50 -0.42
N VAL A 11 12.15 -16.21 -1.16
CA VAL A 11 10.85 -15.73 -1.62
C VAL A 11 9.74 -16.66 -1.13
N PRO A 12 8.94 -16.27 -0.12
CA PRO A 12 7.73 -16.99 0.24
C PRO A 12 6.66 -16.77 -0.82
N VAL A 13 5.99 -17.82 -1.27
CA VAL A 13 4.98 -17.76 -2.33
C VAL A 13 3.70 -18.43 -1.85
N TYR A 14 2.57 -17.73 -1.98
CA TYR A 14 1.23 -18.30 -1.81
C TYR A 14 0.24 -17.53 -2.68
N ASN A 15 -0.29 -18.18 -3.70
CA ASN A 15 -1.28 -17.61 -4.63
C ASN A 15 -0.85 -16.24 -5.16
N ALA A 16 0.34 -16.18 -5.78
CA ALA A 16 0.98 -14.92 -6.18
C ALA A 16 0.74 -14.53 -7.66
N LEU A 17 -0.08 -15.27 -8.41
CA LEU A 17 -0.47 -14.87 -9.75
C LEU A 17 -1.43 -13.64 -9.69
N PRO A 18 -1.31 -12.71 -10.65
CA PRO A 18 -0.48 -12.75 -11.87
C PRO A 18 0.92 -12.13 -11.69
N TYR A 19 1.36 -11.75 -10.50
CA TYR A 19 2.57 -10.94 -10.27
C TYR A 19 3.87 -11.74 -10.19
N LEU A 20 3.78 -13.03 -9.85
CA LEU A 20 4.92 -13.91 -9.61
C LEU A 20 5.94 -13.94 -10.76
N GLY A 21 5.47 -13.93 -12.02
CA GLY A 21 6.35 -13.94 -13.20
C GLY A 21 7.27 -12.72 -13.24
N GLU A 22 6.76 -11.51 -13.00
CA GLU A 22 7.59 -10.30 -12.99
C GLU A 22 8.64 -10.33 -11.86
N MET A 23 8.29 -10.88 -10.70
CA MET A 23 9.24 -11.06 -9.60
C MET A 23 10.36 -12.01 -9.98
N LEU A 24 10.04 -13.20 -10.50
CA LEU A 24 11.04 -14.20 -10.91
C LEU A 24 11.92 -13.71 -12.06
N ASP A 25 11.33 -13.00 -13.05
CA ASP A 25 12.09 -12.36 -14.13
C ASP A 25 13.06 -11.32 -13.60
N SER A 26 12.67 -10.52 -12.60
CA SER A 26 13.54 -9.53 -11.97
C SER A 26 14.73 -10.16 -11.24
N LEU A 27 14.54 -11.36 -10.68
CA LEU A 27 15.61 -12.14 -10.06
C LEU A 27 16.52 -12.81 -11.11
N ALA A 28 15.96 -13.35 -12.18
CA ALA A 28 16.72 -13.92 -13.28
C ALA A 28 17.55 -12.88 -14.02
N ALA A 29 17.10 -11.62 -14.04
CA ALA A 29 17.77 -10.49 -14.70
C ALA A 29 18.77 -9.74 -13.81
N GLN A 30 19.11 -10.25 -12.61
CA GLN A 30 20.12 -9.62 -11.78
C GLN A 30 21.49 -9.63 -12.44
N ASP A 31 22.24 -8.53 -12.34
CA ASP A 31 23.58 -8.37 -12.91
C ASP A 31 24.71 -9.05 -12.11
N LEU A 32 24.34 -9.89 -11.14
CA LEU A 32 25.25 -10.72 -10.37
C LEU A 32 25.46 -12.07 -11.07
N GLN A 33 26.69 -12.61 -11.02
CA GLN A 33 26.97 -13.91 -11.63
C GLN A 33 26.09 -15.01 -11.00
N PRO A 34 25.53 -15.96 -11.78
CA PRO A 34 24.68 -17.03 -11.25
C PRO A 34 25.34 -17.90 -10.17
N THR A 35 26.67 -17.96 -10.16
CA THR A 35 27.45 -18.65 -9.12
C THR A 35 27.59 -17.85 -7.83
N SER A 36 27.24 -16.57 -7.84
CA SER A 36 27.35 -15.66 -6.68
C SER A 36 26.03 -15.43 -5.96
N PHE A 37 24.92 -15.99 -6.46
CA PHE A 37 23.65 -15.96 -5.75
C PHE A 37 22.80 -17.18 -6.07
N ASN A 38 21.86 -17.48 -5.19
CA ASN A 38 20.82 -18.47 -5.44
C ASN A 38 19.46 -17.96 -4.97
N VAL A 39 18.42 -18.40 -5.63
CA VAL A 39 17.01 -18.06 -5.33
C VAL A 39 16.32 -19.28 -4.77
N ILE A 40 15.75 -19.13 -3.58
CA ILE A 40 15.01 -20.17 -2.87
C ILE A 40 13.57 -19.71 -2.76
N THR A 41 12.72 -20.19 -3.66
CA THR A 41 11.28 -19.98 -3.61
C THR A 41 10.65 -21.04 -2.72
N VAL A 42 9.76 -20.61 -1.84
CA VAL A 42 9.05 -21.53 -0.95
C VAL A 42 7.55 -21.39 -1.20
N ASP A 43 7.00 -22.36 -1.93
CA ASP A 43 5.57 -22.47 -2.18
C ASP A 43 4.83 -22.97 -0.94
N ASP A 44 4.03 -22.12 -0.35
CA ASP A 44 3.25 -22.39 0.86
C ASP A 44 1.87 -22.99 0.53
N GLY A 45 1.82 -23.94 -0.43
CA GLY A 45 0.62 -24.66 -0.82
C GLY A 45 -0.31 -23.85 -1.71
N SER A 46 0.22 -23.21 -2.75
CA SER A 46 -0.55 -22.45 -3.73
C SER A 46 -1.53 -23.30 -4.53
N THR A 47 -2.65 -22.71 -4.92
CA THR A 47 -3.75 -23.34 -5.67
C THR A 47 -4.11 -22.60 -6.97
N ASP A 48 -3.42 -21.52 -7.29
CA ASP A 48 -3.69 -20.64 -8.44
C ASP A 48 -2.80 -20.89 -9.67
N GLY A 49 -1.90 -21.89 -9.60
CA GLY A 49 -0.91 -22.18 -10.63
C GLY A 49 0.49 -21.62 -10.33
N SER A 50 0.68 -20.94 -9.21
CA SER A 50 2.01 -20.44 -8.80
C SER A 50 3.04 -21.56 -8.68
N SER A 51 2.66 -22.75 -8.14
CA SER A 51 3.57 -23.90 -7.99
C SER A 51 4.21 -24.31 -9.31
N GLN A 52 3.42 -24.40 -10.40
CA GLN A 52 3.89 -24.77 -11.73
C GLN A 52 4.88 -23.74 -12.27
N VAL A 53 4.60 -22.46 -12.10
CA VAL A 53 5.50 -21.39 -12.53
C VAL A 53 6.85 -21.47 -11.80
N LEU A 54 6.85 -21.77 -10.50
CA LEU A 54 8.09 -21.95 -9.73
C LEU A 54 8.92 -23.12 -10.25
N ASP A 55 8.29 -24.25 -10.54
CA ASP A 55 8.96 -25.44 -11.09
C ASP A 55 9.57 -25.19 -12.48
N GLU A 56 8.89 -24.41 -13.34
CA GLU A 56 9.40 -23.98 -14.65
C GLU A 56 10.67 -23.13 -14.51
N TYR A 57 10.71 -22.20 -13.56
CA TYR A 57 11.90 -21.40 -13.31
C TYR A 57 13.06 -22.21 -12.74
N ALA A 58 12.79 -23.14 -11.81
CA ALA A 58 13.82 -24.02 -11.27
C ALA A 58 14.40 -24.98 -12.32
N GLN A 59 13.61 -25.41 -13.31
CA GLN A 59 14.10 -26.20 -14.45
C GLN A 59 14.92 -25.35 -15.42
N ARG A 60 14.60 -24.07 -15.58
CA ARG A 60 15.26 -23.17 -16.53
C ARG A 60 16.57 -22.57 -16.00
N TYR A 61 16.67 -22.34 -14.70
CA TYR A 61 17.80 -21.65 -14.08
C TYR A 61 18.40 -22.50 -12.95
N GLU A 62 19.64 -22.94 -13.09
CA GLU A 62 20.33 -23.80 -12.12
C GLU A 62 20.46 -23.19 -10.72
N HIS A 63 20.48 -21.87 -10.60
CA HIS A 63 20.56 -21.14 -9.33
C HIS A 63 19.18 -20.88 -8.70
N PHE A 64 18.09 -21.42 -9.26
CA PHE A 64 16.76 -21.38 -8.66
C PHE A 64 16.40 -22.73 -8.04
N ALA A 65 15.89 -22.72 -6.83
CA ALA A 65 15.40 -23.89 -6.13
C ALA A 65 14.00 -23.67 -5.57
N VAL A 66 13.15 -24.68 -5.65
CA VAL A 66 11.78 -24.64 -5.12
C VAL A 66 11.65 -25.56 -3.93
N VAL A 67 10.89 -25.13 -2.95
CA VAL A 67 10.46 -25.90 -1.80
C VAL A 67 8.96 -25.85 -1.73
N HIS A 68 8.29 -26.99 -1.83
CA HIS A 68 6.85 -27.09 -1.63
C HIS A 68 6.53 -27.50 -0.20
N GLN A 69 5.57 -26.84 0.43
CA GLN A 69 5.06 -27.19 1.75
C GLN A 69 3.55 -26.97 1.85
N THR A 70 2.94 -27.58 2.86
CA THR A 70 1.53 -27.30 3.18
C THR A 70 1.36 -25.89 3.72
N ASN A 71 0.25 -25.23 3.32
CA ASN A 71 -0.04 -23.85 3.68
C ASN A 71 0.03 -23.60 5.19
N SER A 72 0.87 -22.68 5.56
CA SER A 72 1.10 -22.25 6.94
C SER A 72 0.25 -21.05 7.34
N ARG A 73 -0.46 -20.46 6.39
CA ARG A 73 -1.34 -19.28 6.53
C ARG A 73 -0.58 -17.97 6.84
N ARG A 74 0.75 -17.99 6.97
CA ARG A 74 1.58 -16.84 7.27
C ARG A 74 2.97 -16.97 6.67
N PRO A 75 3.61 -15.85 6.27
CA PRO A 75 4.90 -15.87 5.57
C PRO A 75 6.10 -16.27 6.45
N GLY A 76 6.00 -16.25 7.77
CA GLY A 76 7.12 -16.57 8.67
C GLY A 76 7.66 -18.00 8.46
N ARG A 77 6.79 -19.01 8.39
CA ARG A 77 7.21 -20.41 8.20
C ARG A 77 7.90 -20.63 6.84
N PRO A 78 7.36 -20.21 5.70
CA PRO A 78 8.07 -20.34 4.43
C PRO A 78 9.36 -19.53 4.39
N ARG A 79 9.44 -18.34 5.00
CA ARG A 79 10.71 -17.60 5.12
C ARG A 79 11.75 -18.39 5.92
N ASN A 80 11.36 -19.02 7.01
CA ASN A 80 12.25 -19.89 7.79
C ASN A 80 12.69 -21.14 7.00
N ALA A 81 11.80 -21.75 6.24
CA ALA A 81 12.11 -22.87 5.37
C ALA A 81 13.17 -22.51 4.31
N GLY A 82 13.04 -21.31 3.73
CA GLY A 82 14.04 -20.75 2.82
C GLY A 82 15.35 -20.42 3.53
N LEU A 83 15.32 -19.76 4.69
CA LEU A 83 16.51 -19.41 5.47
C LEU A 83 17.32 -20.66 5.87
N ARG A 84 16.68 -21.74 6.24
CA ARG A 84 17.36 -23.03 6.54
C ARG A 84 18.12 -23.60 5.34
N ARG A 85 17.71 -23.28 4.11
CA ARG A 85 18.35 -23.71 2.86
C ARG A 85 19.35 -22.70 2.31
N ALA A 86 19.35 -21.49 2.85
CA ALA A 86 20.27 -20.45 2.45
C ALA A 86 21.72 -20.86 2.69
N SER A 87 22.55 -20.80 1.66
CA SER A 87 23.98 -21.11 1.69
C SER A 87 24.86 -19.87 1.53
N GLY A 88 24.28 -18.76 1.05
CA GLY A 88 25.01 -17.50 0.85
C GLY A 88 25.56 -16.90 2.15
N ASP A 89 26.59 -16.09 2.02
CA ASP A 89 27.12 -15.29 3.15
C ASP A 89 26.08 -14.29 3.67
N PHE A 90 25.22 -13.84 2.74
CA PHE A 90 24.09 -12.97 3.03
C PHE A 90 22.77 -13.61 2.59
N VAL A 91 21.69 -13.16 3.22
CA VAL A 91 20.31 -13.52 2.84
C VAL A 91 19.54 -12.25 2.53
N PHE A 92 18.81 -12.25 1.43
CA PHE A 92 17.83 -11.21 1.07
C PHE A 92 16.43 -11.81 1.07
N PHE A 93 15.49 -11.19 1.75
CA PHE A 93 14.08 -11.60 1.70
C PHE A 93 13.32 -10.72 0.71
N ALA A 94 12.52 -11.33 -0.15
CA ALA A 94 11.69 -10.63 -1.12
C ALA A 94 10.27 -11.19 -1.09
N ASP A 95 9.27 -10.38 -1.39
CA ASP A 95 7.88 -10.81 -1.50
C ASP A 95 7.53 -11.15 -2.97
N ALA A 96 6.67 -12.14 -3.18
CA ALA A 96 6.40 -12.74 -4.50
C ALA A 96 5.65 -11.82 -5.48
N ASP A 97 5.14 -10.70 -5.02
CA ASP A 97 4.37 -9.72 -5.79
C ASP A 97 5.14 -8.42 -6.11
N ASP A 98 6.38 -8.31 -5.65
CA ASP A 98 7.23 -7.13 -5.82
C ASP A 98 8.22 -7.27 -6.99
N VAL A 99 9.16 -6.35 -7.15
CA VAL A 99 10.18 -6.37 -8.22
C VAL A 99 11.51 -5.82 -7.70
N LEU A 100 12.64 -6.45 -8.07
CA LEU A 100 13.99 -5.96 -7.80
C LEU A 100 14.53 -5.12 -8.98
N ALA A 101 15.30 -4.09 -8.68
CA ALA A 101 16.11 -3.42 -9.71
C ALA A 101 17.21 -4.38 -10.22
N PRO A 102 17.64 -4.29 -11.51
CA PRO A 102 18.62 -5.24 -12.08
C PRO A 102 19.96 -5.30 -11.35
N ALA A 103 20.42 -4.20 -10.75
CA ALA A 103 21.68 -4.14 -10.00
C ALA A 103 21.50 -4.26 -8.48
N CYS A 104 20.32 -4.67 -8.00
CA CYS A 104 19.98 -4.65 -6.59
C CYS A 104 20.95 -5.51 -5.76
N LEU A 105 21.05 -6.80 -6.08
CA LEU A 105 21.83 -7.74 -5.26
C LEU A 105 23.32 -7.40 -5.27
N ARG A 106 23.89 -7.10 -6.42
CA ARG A 106 25.31 -6.75 -6.54
C ARG A 106 25.65 -5.51 -5.72
N ARG A 107 24.89 -4.41 -5.89
CA ARG A 107 25.16 -3.15 -5.19
C ARG A 107 25.00 -3.27 -3.68
N LEU A 108 24.00 -4.04 -3.21
CA LEU A 108 23.82 -4.30 -1.78
C LEU A 108 24.98 -5.13 -1.21
N LEU A 109 25.43 -6.14 -1.95
CA LEU A 109 26.55 -6.99 -1.56
C LEU A 109 27.85 -6.19 -1.50
N ASP A 110 28.17 -5.43 -2.56
CA ASP A 110 29.35 -4.55 -2.62
C ASP A 110 29.37 -3.58 -1.45
N PHE A 111 28.21 -2.96 -1.15
CA PHE A 111 28.09 -2.04 -0.03
C PHE A 111 28.28 -2.72 1.32
N ALA A 112 27.67 -3.90 1.52
CA ALA A 112 27.83 -4.68 2.76
C ALA A 112 29.28 -5.09 3.00
N GLU A 113 30.00 -5.46 1.96
CA GLU A 113 31.41 -5.81 2.03
C GLU A 113 32.30 -4.59 2.32
N GLN A 114 32.12 -3.53 1.54
CA GLN A 114 32.91 -2.30 1.67
C GLN A 114 32.82 -1.72 3.09
N HIS A 115 31.63 -1.75 3.68
CA HIS A 115 31.36 -1.13 4.98
C HIS A 115 31.26 -2.12 6.14
N GLN A 116 31.47 -3.42 5.88
CA GLN A 116 31.35 -4.48 6.89
C GLN A 116 30.00 -4.44 7.61
N SER A 117 28.91 -4.21 6.85
CA SER A 117 27.56 -4.14 7.39
C SER A 117 27.00 -5.53 7.65
N ASP A 118 26.31 -5.69 8.77
CA ASP A 118 25.57 -6.91 9.08
C ASP A 118 24.17 -6.86 8.47
N ILE A 119 23.61 -5.65 8.34
CA ILE A 119 22.31 -5.41 7.68
C ILE A 119 22.45 -4.22 6.73
N VAL A 120 21.97 -4.37 5.49
CA VAL A 120 21.82 -3.27 4.55
C VAL A 120 20.35 -3.10 4.19
N ILE A 121 19.81 -1.93 4.52
CA ILE A 121 18.43 -1.51 4.25
C ILE A 121 18.41 -0.78 2.91
N PRO A 122 17.84 -1.37 1.85
CA PRO A 122 17.78 -0.72 0.54
C PRO A 122 16.66 0.31 0.49
N ARG A 123 16.82 1.33 -0.36
CA ARG A 123 15.73 2.23 -0.72
C ARG A 123 14.62 1.46 -1.42
N LEU A 124 13.42 1.56 -0.85
CA LEU A 124 12.21 1.04 -1.45
C LEU A 124 11.48 2.14 -2.23
N THR A 125 10.78 1.73 -3.28
CA THR A 125 9.96 2.63 -4.11
C THR A 125 8.60 1.99 -4.38
N SER A 126 7.57 2.79 -4.57
CA SER A 126 6.23 2.30 -4.85
C SER A 126 6.03 1.99 -6.34
N LEU A 127 5.53 0.80 -6.62
CA LEU A 127 5.00 0.43 -7.93
C LEU A 127 3.46 0.42 -7.87
N GLY A 128 2.85 1.48 -8.39
CA GLY A 128 1.38 1.62 -8.40
C GLY A 128 0.79 2.55 -7.33
N GLY A 129 1.61 3.24 -6.53
CA GLY A 129 1.15 4.30 -5.62
C GLY A 129 1.00 3.88 -4.16
N ARG A 130 1.54 2.73 -3.75
CA ARG A 130 1.59 2.32 -2.34
C ARG A 130 2.36 3.32 -1.50
N GLY A 131 1.71 3.92 -0.51
CA GLY A 131 2.35 4.82 0.44
C GLY A 131 3.20 4.06 1.47
N PHE A 132 4.44 4.54 1.70
CA PHE A 132 5.31 4.08 2.79
C PHE A 132 6.22 5.24 3.23
N PRO A 133 6.80 5.17 4.45
CA PRO A 133 7.70 6.22 4.92
C PRO A 133 8.94 6.34 4.06
N THR A 134 9.16 7.52 3.46
CA THR A 134 10.32 7.80 2.59
C THR A 134 11.46 8.51 3.31
N SER A 135 11.18 9.12 4.48
CA SER A 135 12.17 9.91 5.24
C SER A 135 13.41 9.13 5.68
N VAL A 136 13.31 7.79 5.75
CA VAL A 136 14.46 6.94 6.08
C VAL A 136 15.48 6.88 4.93
N TYR A 137 15.04 7.18 3.70
CA TYR A 137 15.84 7.05 2.48
C TYR A 137 16.31 8.40 1.90
N GLU A 138 16.33 9.46 2.70
CA GLU A 138 16.81 10.77 2.26
C GLU A 138 18.30 10.75 1.94
N ASN A 139 19.07 10.00 2.72
CA ASN A 139 20.52 9.86 2.55
C ASN A 139 20.97 8.42 2.71
N THR A 140 22.06 8.05 2.02
CA THR A 140 22.80 6.83 2.33
C THR A 140 23.54 7.02 3.67
N VAL A 141 23.36 6.08 4.59
CA VAL A 141 23.95 6.12 5.94
C VAL A 141 24.71 4.83 6.21
N VAL A 142 26.00 4.94 6.47
CA VAL A 142 26.80 3.87 7.02
C VAL A 142 26.68 3.92 8.54
N ASP A 143 26.34 2.81 9.18
CA ASP A 143 26.16 2.74 10.63
C ASP A 143 24.96 3.60 11.14
N ALA A 144 23.77 3.30 10.62
CA ALA A 144 22.55 3.95 11.03
C ALA A 144 22.20 3.59 12.49
N ASP A 145 21.71 4.57 13.24
CA ASP A 145 21.24 4.35 14.61
C ASP A 145 19.98 3.47 14.65
N LEU A 146 19.75 2.83 15.80
CA LEU A 146 18.63 1.92 16.00
C LEU A 146 17.27 2.61 15.82
N VAL A 147 17.11 3.87 16.27
CA VAL A 147 15.85 4.59 16.15
C VAL A 147 15.46 4.75 14.68
N THR A 148 16.44 5.05 13.83
CA THR A 148 16.27 5.15 12.38
C THR A 148 15.98 3.79 11.76
N ALA A 149 16.71 2.73 12.11
CA ALA A 149 16.48 1.38 11.61
C ALA A 149 15.09 0.86 11.96
N PHE A 150 14.61 1.08 13.19
CA PHE A 150 13.29 0.65 13.65
C PHE A 150 12.10 1.31 12.92
N LYS A 151 12.33 2.37 12.14
CA LYS A 151 11.30 2.89 11.23
C LYS A 151 10.98 1.93 10.09
N THR A 152 11.83 0.92 9.84
CA THR A 152 11.73 -0.04 8.75
C THR A 152 11.63 -1.49 9.27
N LEU A 153 10.45 -1.96 9.64
CA LEU A 153 10.25 -3.31 10.21
C LEU A 153 9.78 -4.35 9.17
N PHE A 154 9.97 -4.14 7.90
CA PHE A 154 9.70 -5.10 6.81
C PHE A 154 10.98 -5.86 6.43
N PRO A 155 10.89 -7.10 5.87
CA PRO A 155 12.04 -7.98 5.74
C PRO A 155 12.89 -7.76 4.48
N GLN A 156 12.47 -6.90 3.53
CA GLN A 156 13.18 -6.64 2.26
C GLN A 156 14.52 -5.94 2.50
N LYS A 157 15.51 -6.69 2.97
CA LYS A 157 16.85 -6.23 3.33
C LYS A 157 17.88 -7.33 3.09
N LEU A 158 19.14 -6.93 2.99
CA LEU A 158 20.26 -7.85 2.99
C LEU A 158 20.75 -8.06 4.44
N PHE A 159 20.78 -9.29 4.89
CA PHE A 159 21.24 -9.69 6.22
C PHE A 159 22.47 -10.59 6.13
N ARG A 160 23.48 -10.38 6.95
CA ARG A 160 24.58 -11.32 7.11
C ARG A 160 24.05 -12.62 7.72
N ARG A 161 24.10 -13.72 6.96
CA ARG A 161 23.52 -15.00 7.40
C ARG A 161 24.14 -15.51 8.70
N GLN A 162 25.46 -15.37 8.86
CA GLN A 162 26.17 -15.81 10.07
C GLN A 162 25.60 -15.11 11.31
N MET A 163 25.31 -13.80 11.27
CA MET A 163 24.69 -13.07 12.37
C MET A 163 23.34 -13.66 12.76
N LEU A 164 22.50 -14.00 11.76
CA LEU A 164 21.19 -14.61 12.04
C LEU A 164 21.32 -15.98 12.70
N THR A 165 22.26 -16.80 12.26
CA THR A 165 22.48 -18.15 12.82
C THR A 165 23.15 -18.12 14.19
N ASP A 166 24.12 -17.25 14.42
CA ASP A 166 24.83 -17.15 15.69
C ASP A 166 23.91 -16.71 16.85
N HIS A 167 22.89 -15.93 16.53
CA HIS A 167 21.93 -15.41 17.50
C HIS A 167 20.55 -16.11 17.43
N ASP A 168 20.44 -17.22 16.70
CA ASP A 168 19.20 -18.01 16.55
C ASP A 168 17.98 -17.15 16.13
N ILE A 169 18.19 -16.23 15.16
CA ILE A 169 17.19 -15.27 14.72
C ILE A 169 16.34 -15.88 13.60
N TRP A 170 15.08 -16.14 13.91
CA TRP A 170 14.07 -16.70 13.03
C TRP A 170 12.80 -15.84 13.00
N PHE A 171 12.00 -15.99 11.95
CA PHE A 171 10.65 -15.43 11.96
C PHE A 171 9.78 -16.23 12.94
N PRO A 172 9.09 -15.59 13.90
CA PRO A 172 8.14 -16.29 14.74
C PRO A 172 6.98 -16.83 13.89
N GLU A 173 6.66 -18.11 14.06
CA GLU A 173 5.62 -18.78 13.29
C GLU A 173 4.23 -18.61 13.94
N GLY A 174 3.20 -18.44 13.10
CA GLY A 174 1.80 -18.37 13.56
C GLY A 174 1.38 -17.05 14.21
N VAL A 175 2.26 -16.06 14.31
CA VAL A 175 1.97 -14.75 14.90
C VAL A 175 1.82 -13.65 13.83
N ARG A 176 1.16 -12.56 14.18
CA ARG A 176 1.20 -11.32 13.38
C ARG A 176 2.49 -10.55 13.67
N LEU A 177 2.92 -9.71 12.74
CA LEU A 177 4.18 -8.95 12.84
C LEU A 177 5.41 -9.84 13.02
N ASP A 178 5.40 -11.02 12.37
CA ASP A 178 6.55 -11.92 12.27
C ASP A 178 7.78 -11.21 11.70
N ASP A 179 7.59 -10.39 10.68
CA ASP A 179 8.59 -9.50 10.10
C ASP A 179 9.10 -8.45 11.11
N GLY A 180 8.20 -7.85 11.88
CA GLY A 180 8.56 -6.88 12.91
C GLY A 180 9.44 -7.48 14.00
N MET A 181 9.10 -8.66 14.50
CA MET A 181 9.89 -9.35 15.52
C MET A 181 11.25 -9.80 14.98
N PHE A 182 11.28 -10.40 13.77
CA PHE A 182 12.53 -10.79 13.12
C PHE A 182 13.49 -9.61 12.96
N ASN A 183 13.00 -8.49 12.41
CA ASN A 183 13.82 -7.29 12.25
C ASN A 183 14.27 -6.71 13.59
N THR A 184 13.42 -6.74 14.62
CA THR A 184 13.78 -6.29 15.97
C THR A 184 14.98 -7.05 16.50
N LEU A 185 14.92 -8.39 16.48
CA LEU A 185 16.02 -9.22 16.90
C LEU A 185 17.28 -8.98 16.07
N ALA A 186 17.13 -8.91 14.73
CA ALA A 186 18.26 -8.67 13.84
C ALA A 186 18.93 -7.32 14.11
N TYR A 187 18.16 -6.24 14.33
CA TYR A 187 18.72 -4.93 14.64
C TYR A 187 19.46 -4.87 15.98
N LEU A 188 18.92 -5.54 16.99
CA LEU A 188 19.52 -5.55 18.33
C LEU A 188 20.83 -6.36 18.40
N HIS A 189 21.03 -7.29 17.46
CA HIS A 189 22.25 -8.11 17.41
C HIS A 189 23.24 -7.68 16.32
N ALA A 190 22.83 -6.80 15.40
CA ALA A 190 23.72 -6.30 14.35
C ALA A 190 24.79 -5.36 14.93
N ARG A 191 26.06 -5.55 14.52
CA ARG A 191 27.14 -4.64 14.85
C ARG A 191 27.09 -3.36 14.01
N ARG A 192 26.61 -3.47 12.77
CA ARG A 192 26.44 -2.32 11.87
C ARG A 192 25.21 -2.51 10.98
N ILE A 193 24.35 -1.51 11.00
CA ILE A 193 23.18 -1.38 10.13
C ILE A 193 23.45 -0.22 9.19
N SER A 194 23.27 -0.43 7.88
CA SER A 194 23.44 0.63 6.89
C SER A 194 22.18 0.83 6.07
N ILE A 195 21.98 2.03 5.57
CA ILE A 195 20.88 2.39 4.70
C ILE A 195 21.47 2.88 3.37
N VAL A 196 21.02 2.33 2.24
CA VAL A 196 21.43 2.76 0.91
C VAL A 196 20.27 3.36 0.17
N SER A 197 20.47 4.56 -0.37
CA SER A 197 19.41 5.37 -0.96
C SER A 197 19.80 6.09 -2.25
N ASP A 198 20.92 5.76 -2.82
CA ASP A 198 21.47 6.38 -4.04
C ASP A 198 20.69 6.04 -5.30
N VAL A 199 19.99 4.89 -5.32
CA VAL A 199 19.07 4.46 -6.39
C VAL A 199 17.84 3.77 -5.78
N ASP A 200 16.84 3.48 -6.59
CA ASP A 200 15.73 2.61 -6.22
C ASP A 200 16.16 1.15 -6.38
N TYR A 201 16.11 0.37 -5.32
CA TYR A 201 16.57 -1.01 -5.26
C TYR A 201 15.44 -2.03 -5.38
N TYR A 202 14.29 -1.71 -4.79
CA TYR A 202 13.18 -2.62 -4.61
C TYR A 202 11.84 -1.90 -4.77
N PHE A 203 10.94 -2.48 -5.55
CA PHE A 203 9.67 -1.87 -5.93
C PHE A 203 8.52 -2.61 -5.27
N LEU A 204 7.90 -1.98 -4.30
CA LEU A 204 6.71 -2.47 -3.60
C LEU A 204 5.46 -2.27 -4.46
N ARG A 205 4.76 -3.35 -4.76
CA ARG A 205 3.56 -3.31 -5.59
C ARG A 205 2.31 -2.95 -4.78
N GLU A 206 1.47 -2.12 -5.36
CA GLU A 206 0.09 -1.92 -4.92
C GLU A 206 -0.82 -2.85 -5.75
N HIS A 207 -1.53 -3.77 -5.08
CA HIS A 207 -2.49 -4.63 -5.76
C HIS A 207 -3.72 -3.84 -6.20
N ARG A 208 -4.15 -4.02 -7.43
CA ARG A 208 -5.29 -3.30 -8.04
C ARG A 208 -6.63 -3.64 -7.39
N ASP A 209 -6.77 -4.85 -6.88
CA ASP A 209 -7.95 -5.35 -6.16
C ASP A 209 -8.02 -4.94 -4.69
N GLY A 210 -6.97 -4.29 -4.18
CA GLY A 210 -6.87 -3.87 -2.78
C GLY A 210 -6.67 -5.02 -1.78
N GLN A 211 -6.47 -6.25 -2.25
CA GLN A 211 -6.31 -7.44 -1.41
C GLN A 211 -4.87 -7.57 -0.86
N HIS A 212 -4.50 -6.69 0.04
CA HIS A 212 -3.26 -6.87 0.82
C HIS A 212 -3.57 -7.48 2.18
N LEU A 213 -2.75 -8.42 2.63
CA LEU A 213 -2.81 -8.97 3.99
C LEU A 213 -2.76 -7.86 5.06
N SER A 214 -2.05 -6.77 4.79
CA SER A 214 -1.97 -5.61 5.68
C SER A 214 -3.28 -4.84 5.84
N ARG A 215 -4.25 -5.01 4.92
CA ARG A 215 -5.56 -4.33 4.93
C ARG A 215 -6.68 -5.16 5.55
N THR A 216 -6.43 -6.44 5.87
CA THR A 216 -7.44 -7.27 6.53
C THR A 216 -7.74 -6.73 7.94
N PRO A 217 -9.01 -6.77 8.40
CA PRO A 217 -9.37 -6.38 9.76
C PRO A 217 -8.46 -7.10 10.77
N ARG A 218 -7.99 -6.35 11.77
CA ARG A 218 -7.06 -6.84 12.77
C ARG A 218 -7.84 -7.19 14.02
N ASP A 219 -7.60 -8.39 14.56
CA ASP A 219 -8.05 -8.69 15.91
C ASP A 219 -7.26 -7.84 16.92
N PRO A 220 -7.92 -7.05 17.77
CA PRO A 220 -7.27 -6.13 18.70
C PRO A 220 -6.28 -6.79 19.64
N VAL A 221 -6.65 -7.94 20.19
CA VAL A 221 -5.86 -8.64 21.20
C VAL A 221 -4.60 -9.25 20.58
N THR A 222 -4.76 -10.03 19.53
CA THR A 222 -3.63 -10.70 18.85
C THR A 222 -2.65 -9.71 18.26
N TYR A 223 -3.15 -8.63 17.64
CA TYR A 223 -2.28 -7.60 17.06
C TYR A 223 -1.50 -6.86 18.13
N SER A 224 -2.17 -6.37 19.18
CA SER A 224 -1.52 -5.62 20.26
C SER A 224 -0.55 -6.49 21.07
N SER A 225 -0.86 -7.77 21.26
CA SER A 225 0.08 -8.73 21.89
C SER A 225 1.37 -8.87 21.07
N SER A 226 1.28 -8.90 19.74
CA SER A 226 2.47 -8.95 18.89
C SER A 226 3.28 -7.67 18.98
N VAL A 227 2.64 -6.49 19.05
CA VAL A 227 3.34 -5.21 19.25
C VAL A 227 4.01 -5.16 20.63
N ALA A 228 3.33 -5.62 21.68
CA ALA A 228 3.85 -5.67 23.04
C ALA A 228 5.05 -6.65 23.15
N ALA A 229 5.01 -7.78 22.45
CA ALA A 229 6.14 -8.72 22.40
C ALA A 229 7.40 -8.05 21.81
N ILE A 230 7.26 -7.29 20.71
CA ILE A 230 8.36 -6.48 20.14
C ILE A 230 8.89 -5.48 21.18
N ALA A 231 7.98 -4.77 21.86
CA ALA A 231 8.35 -3.78 22.87
C ALA A 231 9.11 -4.39 24.07
N ARG A 232 8.74 -5.60 24.50
CA ARG A 232 9.46 -6.33 25.57
C ARG A 232 10.86 -6.66 25.16
N VAL A 233 11.05 -7.21 23.95
CA VAL A 233 12.39 -7.51 23.42
C VAL A 233 13.26 -6.26 23.37
N VAL A 234 12.74 -5.13 22.91
CA VAL A 234 13.45 -3.85 22.93
C VAL A 234 13.84 -3.46 24.36
N ARG A 235 12.91 -3.58 25.31
CA ARG A 235 13.13 -3.22 26.71
C ARG A 235 14.12 -4.14 27.40
N GLU A 236 14.09 -5.43 27.10
CA GLU A 236 15.02 -6.43 27.65
C GLU A 236 16.46 -6.18 27.18
N HIS A 237 16.67 -5.84 25.90
CA HIS A 237 18.00 -5.63 25.34
C HIS A 237 18.57 -4.25 25.65
N LEU A 238 17.77 -3.19 25.60
CA LEU A 238 18.24 -1.81 25.72
C LEU A 238 17.97 -1.19 27.10
N GLY A 239 17.29 -1.90 27.99
CA GLY A 239 16.92 -1.39 29.31
C GLY A 239 16.07 -0.12 29.24
N ARG A 240 16.18 0.73 30.28
CA ARG A 240 15.57 2.07 30.33
C ARG A 240 16.56 3.11 29.80
N SER A 241 16.80 3.09 28.49
CA SER A 241 17.66 4.05 27.80
C SER A 241 16.84 5.01 26.95
N ALA A 242 17.40 6.18 26.65
CA ALA A 242 16.77 7.14 25.73
C ALA A 242 16.46 6.55 24.36
N THR A 243 17.35 5.68 23.85
CA THR A 243 17.15 4.96 22.58
C THR A 243 15.95 4.03 22.67
N ALA A 244 15.81 3.24 23.75
CA ALA A 244 14.67 2.37 23.95
C ALA A 244 13.37 3.18 24.04
N ASP A 245 13.37 4.28 24.78
CA ASP A 245 12.20 5.12 24.95
C ASP A 245 11.74 5.76 23.61
N GLN A 246 12.67 6.20 22.76
CA GLN A 246 12.36 6.72 21.43
C GLN A 246 11.80 5.63 20.52
N ILE A 247 12.38 4.43 20.50
CA ILE A 247 11.88 3.29 19.71
C ILE A 247 10.47 2.91 20.16
N LEU A 248 10.23 2.82 21.46
CA LEU A 248 8.95 2.43 22.04
C LEU A 248 7.87 3.49 21.79
N LEU A 249 8.23 4.77 21.88
CA LEU A 249 7.33 5.86 21.53
C LEU A 249 6.94 5.84 20.06
N ASP A 250 7.89 5.61 19.15
CA ASP A 250 7.61 5.51 17.71
C ASP A 250 6.76 4.26 17.39
N LEU A 251 7.04 3.15 18.05
CA LEU A 251 6.24 1.93 17.95
C LEU A 251 4.80 2.17 18.42
N TYR A 252 4.63 2.82 19.58
CA TYR A 252 3.33 3.22 20.12
C TYR A 252 2.57 4.12 19.14
N ARG A 253 3.22 5.17 18.64
CA ARG A 253 2.64 6.09 17.66
C ARG A 253 2.16 5.36 16.40
N ARG A 254 3.05 4.55 15.78
CA ARG A 254 2.76 3.92 14.48
C ARG A 254 1.87 2.68 14.55
N LYS A 255 1.97 1.88 15.60
CA LYS A 255 1.27 0.60 15.70
C LYS A 255 0.04 0.66 16.59
N CYS A 256 0.01 1.55 17.57
CA CYS A 256 -1.12 1.72 18.48
C CYS A 256 -1.96 2.96 18.12
N LEU A 257 -1.39 4.15 18.19
CA LEU A 257 -2.17 5.39 18.03
C LEU A 257 -2.64 5.63 16.59
N ASN A 258 -1.94 5.12 15.58
CA ASN A 258 -2.34 5.26 14.18
C ASN A 258 -3.56 4.42 13.80
N VAL A 259 -4.00 3.50 14.65
CA VAL A 259 -5.25 2.74 14.48
C VAL A 259 -6.47 3.66 14.55
N TYR A 260 -6.40 4.72 15.37
CA TYR A 260 -7.51 5.64 15.61
C TYR A 260 -7.64 6.71 14.53
N ASP A 261 -7.64 6.30 13.30
CA ASP A 261 -8.00 7.14 12.15
C ASP A 261 -9.55 7.20 12.00
N PRO A 262 -10.10 8.07 11.15
CA PRO A 262 -11.55 8.16 10.95
C PRO A 262 -12.21 6.84 10.52
N ARG A 263 -11.44 5.88 9.93
CA ARG A 263 -11.94 4.56 9.52
C ARG A 263 -12.11 3.60 10.70
N PHE A 264 -11.44 3.88 11.81
CA PHE A 264 -11.52 3.05 13.01
C PHE A 264 -12.96 2.78 13.45
N LEU A 265 -13.81 3.80 13.42
CA LEU A 265 -15.22 3.71 13.80
C LEU A 265 -16.06 2.84 12.86
N CYS A 266 -15.62 2.73 11.60
CA CYS A 266 -16.32 1.96 10.58
C CYS A 266 -15.87 0.50 10.52
N GLN A 267 -14.67 0.22 11.04
CA GLN A 267 -14.07 -1.12 10.98
C GLN A 267 -14.43 -1.99 12.20
N TYR A 268 -14.74 -1.36 13.34
CA TYR A 268 -14.94 -2.06 14.60
C TYR A 268 -16.24 -1.65 15.28
N ASP A 269 -16.98 -2.61 15.77
CA ASP A 269 -18.11 -2.40 16.66
C ASP A 269 -17.66 -1.83 18.03
N ASP A 270 -18.61 -1.50 18.89
CA ASP A 270 -18.34 -0.91 20.19
C ASP A 270 -17.39 -1.75 21.05
N ARG A 271 -17.58 -3.07 21.05
CA ARG A 271 -16.73 -4.03 21.78
C ARG A 271 -15.32 -4.09 21.20
N GLY A 272 -15.20 -4.12 19.87
CA GLY A 272 -13.92 -4.09 19.16
C GLY A 272 -13.14 -2.80 19.44
N GLN A 273 -13.83 -1.66 19.47
CA GLN A 273 -13.24 -0.36 19.84
C GLN A 273 -12.72 -0.35 21.28
N GLU A 274 -13.49 -0.87 22.22
CA GLU A 274 -13.09 -0.99 23.64
C GLU A 274 -11.89 -1.91 23.82
N ASN A 275 -11.86 -3.04 23.12
CA ASN A 275 -10.72 -3.96 23.15
C ASN A 275 -9.43 -3.29 22.62
N TRP A 276 -9.52 -2.49 21.56
CA TRP A 276 -8.38 -1.72 21.06
C TRP A 276 -7.87 -0.72 22.10
N ILE A 277 -8.78 0.07 22.70
CA ILE A 277 -8.42 1.08 23.70
C ILE A 277 -7.79 0.42 24.93
N ALA A 278 -8.38 -0.66 25.43
CA ALA A 278 -7.84 -1.40 26.58
C ALA A 278 -6.44 -1.95 26.31
N ALA A 279 -6.23 -2.59 25.15
CA ALA A 279 -4.94 -3.15 24.79
C ALA A 279 -3.86 -2.06 24.61
N HIS A 280 -4.18 -0.93 24.00
CA HIS A 280 -3.25 0.17 23.82
C HIS A 280 -3.00 0.96 25.11
N LYS A 281 -3.98 1.04 26.01
CA LYS A 281 -3.78 1.56 27.37
C LYS A 281 -2.76 0.72 28.11
N SER A 282 -2.92 -0.62 28.12
CA SER A 282 -1.96 -1.52 28.76
C SER A 282 -0.55 -1.38 28.14
N PHE A 283 -0.45 -1.22 26.81
CA PHE A 283 0.84 -0.96 26.16
C PHE A 283 1.47 0.35 26.66
N ALA A 284 0.69 1.42 26.71
CA ALA A 284 1.18 2.72 27.19
C ALA A 284 1.66 2.66 28.64
N GLU A 285 0.91 2.01 29.52
CA GLU A 285 1.25 1.85 30.94
C GLU A 285 2.52 1.03 31.14
N GLU A 286 2.73 -0.03 30.32
CA GLU A 286 3.90 -0.92 30.43
C GLU A 286 5.19 -0.31 29.83
N PHE A 287 5.08 0.40 28.69
CA PHE A 287 6.25 0.73 27.87
C PHE A 287 6.57 2.21 27.71
N VAL A 288 5.61 3.11 27.89
CA VAL A 288 5.76 4.54 27.57
C VAL A 288 5.46 5.40 28.77
N SER A 289 6.39 6.25 29.21
CA SER A 289 6.14 7.18 30.30
C SER A 289 5.22 8.33 29.87
N GLU A 290 4.49 8.94 30.82
CA GLU A 290 3.68 10.13 30.52
C GLU A 290 4.52 11.31 30.03
N GLU A 291 5.75 11.44 30.52
CA GLU A 291 6.70 12.47 30.07
C GLU A 291 7.05 12.27 28.60
N THR A 292 7.36 11.04 28.21
CA THR A 292 7.67 10.68 26.82
C THR A 292 6.44 10.88 25.90
N GLU A 293 5.23 10.53 26.37
CA GLU A 293 3.99 10.77 25.60
C GLU A 293 3.75 12.26 25.28
N ARG A 294 4.10 13.16 26.20
CA ARG A 294 3.91 14.61 25.99
C ARG A 294 4.75 15.15 24.84
N THR A 295 5.80 14.45 24.41
CA THR A 295 6.63 14.83 23.26
C THR A 295 5.97 14.51 21.90
N LEU A 296 4.88 13.72 21.89
CA LEU A 296 4.14 13.45 20.68
C LEU A 296 3.50 14.74 20.14
N GLU A 297 3.49 14.85 18.82
CA GLU A 297 2.77 15.92 18.11
C GLU A 297 1.29 15.57 17.93
N SER A 298 0.45 16.58 17.71
CA SER A 298 -0.94 16.37 17.26
C SER A 298 -0.97 15.61 15.93
N PRO A 299 -1.90 14.66 15.72
CA PRO A 299 -3.01 14.28 16.61
C PRO A 299 -2.66 13.17 17.62
N PHE A 300 -1.43 12.68 17.59
CA PHE A 300 -1.03 11.51 18.41
C PHE A 300 -0.98 11.82 19.90
N ARG A 301 -0.63 13.04 20.27
CA ARG A 301 -0.61 13.48 21.67
C ARG A 301 -2.01 13.42 22.29
N GLU A 302 -3.02 13.90 21.59
CA GLU A 302 -4.42 13.88 22.02
C GLU A 302 -4.93 12.44 22.10
N ARG A 303 -4.62 11.61 21.10
CA ARG A 303 -4.98 10.19 21.11
C ARG A 303 -4.35 9.46 22.30
N ALA A 304 -3.06 9.67 22.57
CA ALA A 304 -2.37 9.07 23.71
C ALA A 304 -3.02 9.46 25.03
N TYR A 305 -3.36 10.75 25.20
CA TYR A 305 -4.04 11.26 26.39
C TYR A 305 -5.36 10.52 26.68
N PHE A 306 -6.22 10.33 25.66
CA PHE A 306 -7.50 9.64 25.84
C PHE A 306 -7.34 8.12 25.97
N VAL A 307 -6.41 7.51 25.21
CA VAL A 307 -6.11 6.07 25.30
C VAL A 307 -5.64 5.69 26.72
N ARG A 308 -4.69 6.43 27.28
CA ARG A 308 -4.18 6.16 28.65
C ARG A 308 -5.26 6.24 29.72
N ARG A 309 -6.27 7.08 29.51
CA ARG A 309 -7.42 7.21 30.42
C ARG A 309 -8.55 6.22 30.15
N GLY A 310 -8.48 5.49 29.04
CA GLY A 310 -9.59 4.66 28.57
C GLY A 310 -10.81 5.48 28.17
N ASP A 311 -10.63 6.77 27.85
CA ASP A 311 -11.71 7.68 27.48
C ASP A 311 -12.07 7.51 26.00
N LYS A 312 -12.94 6.55 25.73
CA LYS A 312 -13.47 6.28 24.39
C LYS A 312 -14.18 7.52 23.81
N ALA A 313 -14.98 8.20 24.59
CA ALA A 313 -15.77 9.35 24.10
C ALA A 313 -14.86 10.52 23.67
N GLY A 314 -13.86 10.85 24.49
CA GLY A 314 -12.87 11.87 24.19
C GLY A 314 -12.00 11.49 22.98
N LEU A 315 -11.55 10.23 22.89
CA LEU A 315 -10.78 9.72 21.77
C LEU A 315 -11.57 9.84 20.45
N LEU A 316 -12.82 9.40 20.45
CA LEU A 316 -13.69 9.48 19.29
C LEU A 316 -14.05 10.93 18.91
N ALA A 317 -14.15 11.83 19.89
CA ALA A 317 -14.34 13.25 19.63
C ALA A 317 -13.09 13.89 18.99
N SER A 318 -11.88 13.53 19.47
CA SER A 318 -10.63 14.06 18.92
C SER A 318 -10.42 13.66 17.45
N THR A 319 -10.75 12.42 17.08
CA THR A 319 -10.63 11.94 15.69
C THR A 319 -11.63 12.59 14.72
N ARG A 320 -12.71 13.23 15.23
CA ARG A 320 -13.72 13.90 14.40
C ARG A 320 -13.20 15.15 13.73
N HIS A 321 -12.25 15.83 14.33
CA HIS A 321 -11.72 17.11 13.86
C HIS A 321 -10.50 16.97 12.94
N GLU A 322 -9.97 15.76 12.79
CA GLU A 322 -8.71 15.56 12.07
C GLU A 322 -8.85 15.53 10.54
N HIS A 323 -10.03 15.24 10.02
CA HIS A 323 -10.25 15.19 8.57
C HIS A 323 -11.68 15.61 8.24
N ASP A 324 -11.80 16.57 7.35
CA ASP A 324 -13.04 16.77 6.63
C ASP A 324 -13.43 15.46 5.94
N PRO A 325 -14.70 15.06 5.99
CA PRO A 325 -15.14 13.83 5.36
C PRO A 325 -14.82 13.88 3.86
N ILE A 326 -14.10 12.85 3.36
CA ILE A 326 -13.66 12.78 1.97
C ILE A 326 -14.59 11.88 1.18
N VAL A 327 -15.22 12.42 0.15
CA VAL A 327 -15.93 11.61 -0.86
C VAL A 327 -14.92 11.02 -1.82
N ARG A 328 -14.98 9.71 -2.03
CA ARG A 328 -14.27 9.02 -3.10
C ARG A 328 -15.28 8.46 -4.08
N ALA A 329 -15.02 8.61 -5.36
CA ALA A 329 -15.91 8.09 -6.38
C ALA A 329 -15.11 7.50 -7.55
N THR A 330 -15.65 6.42 -8.13
CA THR A 330 -15.09 5.76 -9.31
C THR A 330 -16.22 5.50 -10.31
N ILE A 331 -16.03 5.89 -11.56
CA ILE A 331 -16.96 5.54 -12.64
C ILE A 331 -16.68 4.08 -13.00
N SER A 332 -17.65 3.22 -12.75
CA SER A 332 -17.56 1.78 -12.99
C SER A 332 -18.23 1.33 -14.28
N ASP A 333 -19.15 2.13 -14.84
CA ASP A 333 -19.72 1.95 -16.18
C ASP A 333 -20.18 3.30 -16.74
N ALA A 334 -20.15 3.43 -18.06
CA ALA A 334 -20.62 4.62 -18.74
C ALA A 334 -21.16 4.27 -20.14
N ARG A 335 -22.37 4.69 -20.45
CA ARG A 335 -23.04 4.44 -21.74
C ARG A 335 -23.72 5.71 -22.25
N CYS A 336 -23.70 5.91 -23.55
CA CYS A 336 -24.45 6.99 -24.17
C CYS A 336 -25.57 6.44 -25.03
N ASN A 337 -26.77 6.94 -24.80
CA ASN A 337 -27.99 6.57 -25.56
C ASN A 337 -28.84 7.81 -25.92
N LYS A 338 -30.07 7.61 -26.37
CA LYS A 338 -30.98 8.71 -26.76
C LYS A 338 -31.40 9.59 -25.57
N ALA A 339 -31.45 9.03 -24.35
CA ALA A 339 -31.82 9.76 -23.14
C ALA A 339 -30.68 10.65 -22.64
N GLY A 340 -29.42 10.23 -22.84
CA GLY A 340 -28.25 10.96 -22.40
C GLY A 340 -27.07 10.08 -22.17
N LEU A 341 -26.17 10.53 -21.27
CA LEU A 341 -25.05 9.80 -20.78
C LEU A 341 -25.42 9.14 -19.45
N GLU A 342 -25.52 7.83 -19.46
CA GLU A 342 -25.72 7.00 -18.28
C GLU A 342 -24.39 6.73 -17.62
N LEU A 343 -24.31 6.98 -16.32
CA LEU A 343 -23.12 6.71 -15.49
C LEU A 343 -23.48 5.80 -14.32
N VAL A 344 -22.65 4.81 -14.09
CA VAL A 344 -22.63 4.02 -12.85
C VAL A 344 -21.41 4.43 -12.06
N ILE A 345 -21.64 4.95 -10.86
CA ILE A 345 -20.59 5.45 -9.98
C ILE A 345 -20.60 4.63 -8.70
N GLU A 346 -19.45 4.11 -8.36
CA GLU A 346 -19.18 3.56 -7.04
C GLU A 346 -18.62 4.67 -6.17
N ALA A 347 -19.32 5.00 -5.08
CA ALA A 347 -18.91 6.03 -4.16
C ALA A 347 -18.79 5.50 -2.74
N ALA A 348 -17.80 6.04 -2.00
CA ALA A 348 -17.63 5.87 -0.57
C ALA A 348 -17.40 7.25 0.05
N ILE A 349 -17.81 7.42 1.30
CA ILE A 349 -17.45 8.59 2.12
C ILE A 349 -16.59 8.07 3.26
N ASP A 350 -15.36 8.57 3.33
CA ASP A 350 -14.52 8.34 4.50
C ASP A 350 -14.99 9.30 5.60
N GLY A 351 -15.32 8.75 6.78
CA GLY A 351 -15.86 9.53 7.90
C GLY A 351 -17.21 9.01 8.38
N ARG A 352 -17.85 9.76 9.26
CA ARG A 352 -19.09 9.38 9.97
C ARG A 352 -20.38 9.67 9.20
N ILE A 353 -20.27 10.08 7.96
CA ILE A 353 -21.43 10.41 7.16
C ILE A 353 -21.87 9.16 6.44
N SER A 354 -23.08 8.72 6.70
CA SER A 354 -23.71 7.66 5.92
C SER A 354 -23.85 8.13 4.48
N LEU A 355 -23.58 7.24 3.52
CA LEU A 355 -23.78 7.52 2.12
C LEU A 355 -25.25 7.91 1.88
N PRO A 356 -25.55 9.12 1.38
CA PRO A 356 -26.90 9.58 1.17
C PRO A 356 -27.58 8.76 0.08
N ARG A 357 -28.89 8.75 0.05
CA ARG A 357 -29.66 8.10 -1.03
C ARG A 357 -29.38 8.74 -2.40
N GLN A 358 -28.99 10.00 -2.41
CA GLN A 358 -28.73 10.77 -3.62
C GLN A 358 -27.42 11.56 -3.49
N LEU A 359 -26.58 11.46 -4.50
CA LEU A 359 -25.44 12.32 -4.75
C LEU A 359 -25.74 13.23 -5.95
N ILE A 360 -24.91 14.24 -6.16
CA ILE A 360 -24.99 15.13 -7.30
C ILE A 360 -23.74 14.92 -8.16
N CYS A 361 -23.93 14.69 -9.45
CA CYS A 361 -22.84 14.78 -10.42
C CYS A 361 -22.84 16.16 -11.06
N GLU A 362 -21.77 16.89 -10.90
CA GLU A 362 -21.57 18.22 -11.49
C GLU A 362 -20.54 18.14 -12.62
N VAL A 363 -20.87 18.77 -13.72
CA VAL A 363 -20.00 18.96 -14.87
C VAL A 363 -19.70 20.45 -14.96
N ARG A 364 -18.48 20.84 -14.54
CA ARG A 364 -18.05 22.25 -14.44
C ARG A 364 -17.07 22.59 -15.54
N ARG A 365 -17.26 23.72 -16.18
CA ARG A 365 -16.33 24.23 -17.18
C ARG A 365 -14.99 24.59 -16.52
N ARG A 366 -13.88 24.23 -17.20
CA ARG A 366 -12.55 24.41 -16.64
C ARG A 366 -12.03 25.83 -16.73
N ASP A 367 -12.44 26.55 -17.75
CA ASP A 367 -11.94 27.86 -18.16
C ASP A 367 -12.89 29.02 -17.87
N GLY A 368 -13.96 28.82 -17.09
CA GLY A 368 -14.92 29.88 -16.80
C GLY A 368 -16.16 29.42 -16.07
N GLU A 369 -17.17 30.29 -16.05
CA GLU A 369 -18.47 29.99 -15.50
C GLU A 369 -19.30 29.14 -16.48
N GLY A 370 -19.98 28.18 -15.95
CA GLY A 370 -20.90 27.33 -16.72
C GLY A 370 -20.68 25.84 -16.40
N GLY A 371 -21.76 25.10 -16.59
CA GLY A 371 -21.79 23.68 -16.32
C GLY A 371 -23.19 23.16 -16.18
N SER A 372 -23.35 21.96 -15.71
CA SER A 372 -24.64 21.33 -15.45
C SER A 372 -24.50 20.33 -14.31
N ALA A 373 -25.61 20.02 -13.67
CA ALA A 373 -25.64 19.03 -12.60
C ALA A 373 -26.83 18.08 -12.79
N PHE A 374 -26.66 16.84 -12.34
CA PHE A 374 -27.71 15.84 -12.37
C PHE A 374 -27.62 14.91 -11.17
N PRO A 375 -28.73 14.31 -10.71
CA PRO A 375 -28.74 13.42 -9.58
C PRO A 375 -28.13 12.06 -9.91
N LEU A 376 -27.46 11.50 -8.92
CA LEU A 376 -27.03 10.13 -8.85
C LEU A 376 -27.83 9.44 -7.74
N VAL A 377 -28.58 8.41 -8.08
CA VAL A 377 -29.45 7.70 -7.13
C VAL A 377 -28.84 6.36 -6.77
N ARG A 378 -28.75 6.08 -5.47
CA ARG A 378 -28.22 4.82 -4.98
C ARG A 378 -29.11 3.65 -5.38
N ARG A 379 -28.50 2.58 -5.91
CA ARG A 379 -29.22 1.37 -6.33
C ARG A 379 -29.89 0.67 -5.15
N ASP A 380 -29.11 0.45 -4.09
CA ASP A 380 -29.60 -0.23 -2.91
C ASP A 380 -30.37 0.73 -2.01
N PRO A 381 -31.59 0.37 -1.55
CA PRO A 381 -32.40 1.24 -0.71
C PRO A 381 -31.76 1.52 0.64
N GLU A 382 -31.02 0.56 1.19
CA GLU A 382 -30.33 0.69 2.46
C GLU A 382 -28.86 1.16 2.28
N PRO A 383 -28.37 2.08 3.14
CA PRO A 383 -26.97 2.48 3.08
C PRO A 383 -26.07 1.27 3.47
N PRO A 384 -24.94 1.08 2.75
CA PRO A 384 -23.96 0.12 3.20
C PRO A 384 -23.38 0.58 4.55
N PRO A 385 -22.78 -0.34 5.31
CA PRO A 385 -22.01 0.03 6.49
C PRO A 385 -20.97 1.11 6.20
N TYR A 386 -20.62 1.90 7.21
CA TYR A 386 -19.68 3.01 7.07
C TYR A 386 -18.36 2.56 6.43
N GLY A 387 -17.84 3.40 5.52
CA GLY A 387 -16.58 3.12 4.81
C GLY A 387 -16.71 2.13 3.64
N GLN A 388 -17.88 1.52 3.46
CA GLN A 388 -18.14 0.65 2.30
C GLN A 388 -18.63 1.45 1.09
N THR A 389 -18.45 0.86 -0.08
CA THR A 389 -18.82 1.47 -1.35
C THR A 389 -20.27 1.17 -1.70
N ALA A 390 -21.03 2.19 -2.13
CA ALA A 390 -22.34 2.02 -2.73
C ALA A 390 -22.33 2.35 -4.22
N ARG A 391 -23.24 1.74 -4.97
CA ARG A 391 -23.44 2.02 -6.40
C ARG A 391 -24.57 3.03 -6.60
N TYR A 392 -24.26 4.01 -7.44
CA TYR A 392 -25.19 5.06 -7.84
C TYR A 392 -25.36 5.06 -9.35
N ASP A 393 -26.58 5.22 -9.80
CA ASP A 393 -26.93 5.40 -11.20
C ASP A 393 -27.35 6.84 -11.45
N GLY A 394 -26.92 7.40 -12.55
CA GLY A 394 -27.33 8.72 -12.98
C GLY A 394 -27.34 8.88 -14.48
N VAL A 395 -28.20 9.75 -14.96
CA VAL A 395 -28.30 10.11 -16.39
C VAL A 395 -28.02 11.59 -16.53
N PHE A 396 -26.96 11.93 -17.26
CA PHE A 396 -26.73 13.29 -17.70
C PHE A 396 -27.63 13.52 -18.94
N PRO A 397 -28.71 14.29 -18.82
CA PRO A 397 -29.72 14.38 -19.87
C PRO A 397 -29.16 14.89 -21.20
N MET A 398 -29.64 14.36 -22.30
CA MET A 398 -29.19 14.79 -23.63
C MET A 398 -29.44 16.28 -23.87
N SER A 399 -30.51 16.85 -23.32
CA SER A 399 -30.80 18.29 -23.36
C SER A 399 -29.68 19.11 -22.70
N SER A 400 -29.25 18.70 -21.52
CA SER A 400 -28.15 19.36 -20.79
C SER A 400 -26.82 19.23 -21.55
N ILE A 401 -26.55 18.05 -22.13
CA ILE A 401 -25.36 17.82 -22.96
C ILE A 401 -25.32 18.77 -24.16
N ARG A 402 -26.50 18.96 -24.82
CA ARG A 402 -26.63 19.86 -25.96
C ARG A 402 -26.43 21.32 -25.57
N ALA A 403 -26.84 21.70 -24.37
CA ALA A 403 -26.72 23.06 -23.85
C ALA A 403 -25.27 23.43 -23.46
N LEU A 404 -24.37 22.45 -23.27
CA LEU A 404 -22.97 22.75 -23.01
C LEU A 404 -22.30 23.43 -24.19
N LEU A 405 -21.56 24.50 -23.95
CA LEU A 405 -20.69 25.13 -24.93
C LEU A 405 -19.50 24.24 -25.30
N PRO A 406 -18.87 24.40 -26.47
CA PRO A 406 -17.59 23.74 -26.75
C PRO A 406 -16.56 24.04 -25.67
N GLY A 407 -15.83 23.03 -25.20
CA GLY A 407 -14.84 23.21 -24.13
C GLY A 407 -14.50 21.93 -23.37
N THR A 408 -13.68 22.08 -22.35
CA THR A 408 -13.30 21.00 -21.43
C THR A 408 -13.98 21.22 -20.08
N TYR A 409 -14.57 20.17 -19.55
CA TYR A 409 -15.32 20.18 -18.31
C TYR A 409 -14.72 19.16 -17.34
N ASP A 410 -14.63 19.52 -16.07
CA ASP A 410 -14.29 18.60 -15.00
C ASP A 410 -15.56 18.02 -14.38
N VAL A 411 -15.51 16.73 -14.09
CA VAL A 411 -16.62 16.01 -13.44
C VAL A 411 -16.35 15.97 -11.94
N HIS A 412 -17.35 16.30 -11.15
CA HIS A 412 -17.33 16.24 -9.70
C HIS A 412 -18.51 15.42 -9.17
N VAL A 413 -18.26 14.57 -8.19
CA VAL A 413 -19.30 13.92 -7.39
C VAL A 413 -19.43 14.68 -6.09
N VAL A 414 -20.63 15.14 -5.77
CA VAL A 414 -20.92 16.00 -4.64
C VAL A 414 -21.92 15.31 -3.71
N SER A 415 -21.60 15.27 -2.43
CA SER A 415 -22.50 14.92 -1.35
C SER A 415 -22.91 16.17 -0.60
N LEU A 416 -24.19 16.31 -0.35
CA LEU A 416 -24.74 17.34 0.55
C LEU A 416 -25.18 16.65 1.84
N SER A 417 -24.48 16.90 2.94
CA SER A 417 -24.83 16.38 4.25
C SER A 417 -25.01 17.54 5.23
N GLY A 418 -26.26 17.87 5.53
CA GLY A 418 -26.58 19.02 6.37
C GLY A 418 -26.09 20.34 5.74
N LYS A 419 -25.20 21.05 6.43
CA LYS A 419 -24.58 22.30 5.93
C LYS A 419 -23.28 22.07 5.16
N GLU A 420 -22.75 20.84 5.15
CA GLU A 420 -21.48 20.50 4.53
C GLU A 420 -21.65 20.05 3.07
N ARG A 421 -20.80 20.57 2.21
CA ARG A 421 -20.70 20.19 0.81
C ARG A 421 -19.37 19.50 0.59
N LEU A 422 -19.43 18.19 0.42
CA LEU A 422 -18.26 17.36 0.11
C LEU A 422 -18.19 17.10 -1.37
N SER A 423 -17.04 17.21 -1.98
CA SER A 423 -16.89 16.92 -3.39
C SER A 423 -15.57 16.25 -3.72
N CYS A 424 -15.60 15.35 -4.70
CA CYS A 424 -14.40 14.75 -5.28
C CYS A 424 -14.48 14.71 -6.81
N ARG A 425 -13.32 14.58 -7.45
CA ARG A 425 -13.25 14.21 -8.87
C ARG A 425 -13.25 12.68 -8.97
N PRO A 426 -14.25 12.05 -9.62
CA PRO A 426 -14.32 10.61 -9.73
C PRO A 426 -13.14 10.07 -10.55
N ARG A 427 -12.64 8.88 -10.18
CA ARG A 427 -11.69 8.13 -10.97
C ARG A 427 -12.39 7.31 -12.03
N TRP A 428 -11.70 7.00 -13.11
CA TRP A 428 -12.17 6.12 -14.16
C TRP A 428 -11.65 4.70 -13.89
N ARG A 429 -12.57 3.71 -13.87
CA ARG A 429 -12.16 2.31 -13.73
C ARG A 429 -11.53 1.83 -15.04
N GLU A 430 -10.41 1.14 -14.95
CA GLU A 430 -9.77 0.51 -16.10
C GLU A 430 -10.72 -0.51 -16.77
N GLY A 431 -10.74 -0.55 -18.10
CA GLY A 431 -11.63 -1.43 -18.87
C GLY A 431 -13.02 -0.86 -19.18
N VAL A 432 -13.45 0.24 -18.54
CA VAL A 432 -14.69 0.92 -18.89
C VAL A 432 -14.55 1.62 -20.24
N ARG A 433 -15.48 1.33 -21.19
CA ARG A 433 -15.47 1.97 -22.51
C ARG A 433 -15.71 3.47 -22.39
N VAL A 434 -14.94 4.23 -23.16
CA VAL A 434 -15.13 5.69 -23.27
C VAL A 434 -16.33 5.97 -24.18
N PRO A 435 -17.46 6.48 -23.66
CA PRO A 435 -18.59 6.80 -24.50
C PRO A 435 -18.35 8.07 -25.31
N THR A 436 -18.74 8.04 -26.58
CA THR A 436 -18.69 9.19 -27.47
C THR A 436 -20.07 9.40 -28.08
N HIS A 437 -20.54 10.65 -28.13
CA HIS A 437 -21.78 10.99 -28.80
C HIS A 437 -21.75 12.43 -29.32
N ARG A 438 -22.01 12.63 -30.62
CA ARG A 438 -22.16 13.94 -31.28
C ARG A 438 -21.18 15.02 -30.81
N GLY A 439 -19.87 14.74 -30.85
CA GLY A 439 -18.82 15.69 -30.48
C GLY A 439 -18.52 15.80 -28.99
N MET A 440 -19.15 14.98 -28.14
CA MET A 440 -18.81 14.87 -26.74
C MET A 440 -17.99 13.58 -26.48
N THR A 441 -16.95 13.68 -25.71
CA THR A 441 -16.15 12.54 -25.28
C THR A 441 -15.84 12.67 -23.79
N ILE A 442 -16.01 11.59 -23.05
CA ILE A 442 -15.53 11.50 -21.68
C ILE A 442 -14.22 10.73 -21.70
N HIS A 443 -13.22 11.23 -21.03
CA HIS A 443 -11.94 10.54 -20.96
C HIS A 443 -11.24 10.78 -19.61
N PRO A 444 -10.43 9.81 -19.16
CA PRO A 444 -9.59 10.00 -17.99
C PRO A 444 -8.44 10.97 -18.29
N THR A 445 -8.05 11.73 -17.30
CA THR A 445 -6.81 12.52 -17.31
C THR A 445 -5.60 11.62 -16.99
N LYS A 446 -4.37 12.17 -17.07
CA LYS A 446 -3.15 11.47 -16.63
C LYS A 446 -3.22 10.98 -15.17
N SER A 447 -3.98 11.66 -14.32
CA SER A 447 -4.20 11.31 -12.90
C SER A 447 -5.44 10.41 -12.71
N ALA A 448 -5.93 9.76 -13.76
CA ALA A 448 -7.16 8.95 -13.78
C ALA A 448 -8.47 9.68 -13.39
N ASN A 449 -8.45 11.00 -13.20
CA ASN A 449 -9.64 11.81 -13.00
C ASN A 449 -10.43 11.94 -14.30
N VAL A 450 -11.73 12.23 -14.22
CA VAL A 450 -12.62 12.25 -15.37
C VAL A 450 -12.83 13.66 -15.89
N THR A 451 -12.76 13.83 -17.20
CA THR A 451 -13.11 15.06 -17.90
C THR A 451 -14.06 14.77 -19.04
N VAL A 452 -14.95 15.73 -19.32
CA VAL A 452 -15.83 15.74 -20.50
C VAL A 452 -15.29 16.79 -21.47
N LYS A 453 -15.10 16.40 -22.72
CA LYS A 453 -14.69 17.33 -23.78
C LYS A 453 -15.81 17.42 -24.82
N LYS A 454 -16.27 18.64 -25.10
CA LYS A 454 -17.22 18.94 -26.16
C LYS A 454 -16.53 19.71 -27.28
N THR A 455 -16.63 19.24 -28.50
CA THR A 455 -16.11 19.92 -29.70
C THR A 455 -17.25 20.57 -30.48
N GLU A 456 -16.95 21.58 -31.30
CA GLU A 456 -17.89 22.11 -32.28
C GLU A 456 -18.29 21.02 -33.27
N ALA A 457 -19.53 21.02 -33.66
CA ALA A 457 -20.18 19.92 -34.37
C ALA A 457 -19.48 19.50 -35.67
N GLY A 458 -19.35 18.21 -35.90
CA GLY A 458 -19.30 17.65 -37.22
C GLY A 458 -18.27 16.58 -37.58
N ARG A 459 -17.34 16.15 -36.69
CA ARG A 459 -16.46 14.99 -36.99
C ARG A 459 -16.53 13.92 -35.91
N THR A 460 -17.20 12.83 -36.27
CA THR A 460 -17.24 11.61 -35.47
C THR A 460 -15.87 10.94 -35.54
N LEU A 461 -15.14 10.93 -34.43
CA LEU A 461 -13.96 10.09 -34.28
C LEU A 461 -14.41 8.73 -33.76
N VAL A 462 -14.45 7.75 -34.64
CA VAL A 462 -14.66 6.34 -34.28
C VAL A 462 -13.31 5.76 -33.86
N ALA A 463 -13.19 5.37 -32.60
CA ALA A 463 -12.04 4.58 -32.14
C ALA A 463 -12.19 3.15 -32.68
N PRO A 464 -11.14 2.56 -33.29
CA PRO A 464 -11.21 1.18 -33.78
C PRO A 464 -11.43 0.21 -32.62
N ALA A 465 -12.26 -0.79 -32.84
CA ALA A 465 -12.47 -1.89 -31.90
C ALA A 465 -11.15 -2.63 -31.65
N GLY A 466 -10.79 -2.81 -30.38
CA GLY A 466 -9.61 -3.59 -29.99
C GLY A 466 -8.40 -2.78 -29.44
N MET A 467 -8.52 -1.45 -29.34
CA MET A 467 -7.41 -0.64 -28.82
C MET A 467 -7.54 -0.41 -27.30
N THR A 468 -6.47 -0.67 -26.55
CA THR A 468 -6.43 -0.33 -25.13
C THR A 468 -6.52 1.20 -24.94
N LEU A 469 -7.09 1.65 -23.83
CA LEU A 469 -7.29 3.06 -23.50
C LEU A 469 -6.00 3.90 -23.64
N ARG A 470 -4.84 3.30 -23.31
CA ARG A 470 -3.51 3.92 -23.43
C ARG A 470 -3.13 4.24 -24.89
N ALA A 471 -3.44 3.32 -25.81
CA ALA A 471 -3.17 3.50 -27.24
C ALA A 471 -4.12 4.53 -27.90
N ALA A 472 -5.39 4.56 -27.48
CA ALA A 472 -6.37 5.54 -27.95
C ALA A 472 -6.01 6.98 -27.53
N VAL A 473 -5.61 7.17 -26.27
CA VAL A 473 -5.15 8.47 -25.74
C VAL A 473 -3.86 8.93 -26.40
N SER A 474 -2.89 8.03 -26.61
CA SER A 474 -1.62 8.36 -27.27
C SER A 474 -1.79 8.77 -28.74
N ARG A 475 -2.74 8.13 -29.44
CA ARG A 475 -3.06 8.46 -30.84
C ARG A 475 -3.81 9.77 -30.96
N PHE A 476 -4.70 10.07 -30.02
CA PHE A 476 -5.46 11.32 -29.96
C PHE A 476 -4.53 12.52 -29.69
N VAL A 477 -3.57 12.38 -28.76
CA VAL A 477 -2.57 13.42 -28.45
C VAL A 477 -1.69 13.72 -29.66
N ARG A 478 -1.30 12.71 -30.47
CA ARG A 478 -0.51 12.92 -31.71
C ARG A 478 -1.29 13.56 -32.83
N MET A 479 -2.61 13.44 -32.84
CA MET A 479 -3.47 13.95 -33.90
C MET A 479 -3.94 15.40 -33.67
N VAL A 480 -3.85 15.89 -32.43
CA VAL A 480 -4.25 17.23 -32.00
C VAL A 480 -3.06 18.18 -31.75
N ALA A 481 -1.84 17.65 -31.72
CA ALA A 481 -0.64 18.48 -31.64
C ALA A 481 -0.42 19.23 -32.96
N PRO A 482 -0.25 20.56 -32.97
CA PRO A 482 0.08 21.29 -34.19
C PRO A 482 1.43 20.81 -34.71
N ARG A 483 1.48 20.48 -35.99
CA ARG A 483 2.77 20.23 -36.68
C ARG A 483 3.58 21.56 -36.65
N ARG A 484 4.70 21.51 -35.96
CA ARG A 484 5.79 22.44 -36.19
C ARG A 484 6.65 21.93 -37.32
#